data_a8122633e1ee089dc48364d87ff29a25
#
_entry.id   a8122633e1ee089dc48364d87ff29a25
#
_cell.length_a   1.000
_cell.length_b   1.000
_cell.length_c   1.000
_cell.angle_alpha   90.00
_cell.angle_beta   90.00
_cell.angle_gamma   90.00
#
_symmetry.space_group_name_H-M   'P 1'
#
loop_
_entity.id
_entity.type
_entity.pdbx_description
1 polymer ?
#
loop_
_entity_poly.entity_id
_entity_poly.type
_entity_poly.pdbx_seq_one_letter_code
_entity_poly.pdbx_strand_id
1 'polypeptide(L)'
;MYVLNTATNEWDEIAKADENGTIKEAGFTAANHVKDGNATIIVQCTADSSLPELDTVTDKKVNNNADWDGTNVPDDYDFCFAWETDTQYYAEEWQHHFTNINNWIVNNADKRKIKYVIHTGDIVDDVDMTYEWENADEAMGILDKAGMPYGVLGGNHDVAAGLADYENYYKYFGENRFKTQPTYGGTYQNNKGHYDLISEGGQDFIIVYMSWNIYQDEIDWMNQVLSQYSDRKAVLCFHTYTNVKQSSGTYLDYYGQLVQKYVVEKNPNVFAVLNGHYHGSSYETVMFDDDGDGRNDRTVYQICTDYQSGFEGGNEYIKFLYFDLDNNKIYMNSYSPCMDDFNYYDTELHTLNTEGASATGVDQMVLDVNFNTKEQTILEKSFSAYVYTNEKLGNVNAEADGATGKAVLELTNLKENTDYAWYAVVTNTASDIEKSGVYEFTTAKKNERVNTGGSDSDNQENTNSDKLIGSIETGDRAKIWLFVLLGLSAAGIGAVTVIKKKEA
;
A
#
# COMPACT_ATOMS: atom_id res chain seq x y z
N MET A 1 -4.88 24.16 7.94
CA MET A 1 -6.30 24.01 8.28
C MET A 1 -6.93 25.38 8.30
N TYR A 2 -8.00 25.54 7.57
CA TYR A 2 -8.74 26.79 7.47
C TYR A 2 -10.18 26.57 7.91
N VAL A 3 -10.79 27.57 8.50
CA VAL A 3 -12.21 27.54 8.88
C VAL A 3 -12.90 28.81 8.38
N LEU A 4 -14.13 28.66 7.91
CA LEU A 4 -14.90 29.80 7.44
C LEU A 4 -15.28 30.69 8.63
N ASN A 5 -14.86 31.95 8.58
CA ASN A 5 -15.32 32.97 9.53
C ASN A 5 -16.72 33.41 9.15
N THR A 6 -17.69 33.06 9.97
CA THR A 6 -19.11 33.27 9.68
C THR A 6 -19.55 34.74 9.77
N ALA A 7 -18.72 35.61 10.35
CA ALA A 7 -18.96 37.04 10.46
C ALA A 7 -18.40 37.82 9.24
N THR A 8 -17.22 37.41 8.73
CA THR A 8 -16.56 38.09 7.61
C THR A 8 -16.76 37.39 6.27
N ASN A 9 -17.20 36.14 6.29
CA ASN A 9 -17.24 35.22 5.14
C ASN A 9 -15.90 35.06 4.44
N GLU A 10 -14.82 35.05 5.22
CA GLU A 10 -13.44 34.84 4.80
C GLU A 10 -12.87 33.57 5.47
N TRP A 11 -11.82 32.99 4.89
CA TRP A 11 -11.14 31.85 5.47
C TRP A 11 -10.10 32.28 6.49
N ASP A 12 -10.29 31.91 7.76
CA ASP A 12 -9.30 32.07 8.80
C ASP A 12 -8.38 30.84 8.84
N GLU A 13 -7.07 31.06 8.70
CA GLU A 13 -6.10 29.98 8.94
C GLU A 13 -6.01 29.72 10.44
N ILE A 14 -6.46 28.54 10.88
CA ILE A 14 -6.53 28.18 12.30
C ILE A 14 -5.38 27.32 12.78
N ALA A 15 -4.70 26.62 11.86
CA ALA A 15 -3.56 25.79 12.22
C ALA A 15 -2.69 25.48 11.01
N LYS A 16 -1.39 25.26 11.26
CA LYS A 16 -0.43 24.65 10.33
C LYS A 16 0.10 23.36 10.92
N ALA A 17 0.30 22.36 10.09
CA ALA A 17 1.03 21.16 10.46
C ALA A 17 2.52 21.50 10.66
N ASP A 18 3.17 20.82 11.59
CA ASP A 18 4.63 20.84 11.72
C ASP A 18 5.28 19.99 10.61
N GLU A 19 6.60 19.89 10.61
CA GLU A 19 7.39 19.11 9.65
C GLU A 19 7.05 17.61 9.58
N ASN A 20 6.34 17.09 10.59
CA ASN A 20 5.86 15.70 10.65
C ASN A 20 4.37 15.57 10.31
N GLY A 21 3.75 16.62 9.77
CA GLY A 21 2.33 16.62 9.44
C GLY A 21 1.38 16.76 10.64
N THR A 22 1.89 17.03 11.84
CA THR A 22 1.07 17.07 13.06
C THR A 22 0.61 18.49 13.39
N ILE A 23 -0.70 18.66 13.62
CA ILE A 23 -1.29 19.90 14.14
C ILE A 23 -1.46 19.77 15.66
N LYS A 24 -0.75 20.61 16.42
CA LYS A 24 -0.76 20.57 17.90
C LYS A 24 -1.80 21.48 18.53
N GLU A 25 -2.06 22.60 17.90
CA GLU A 25 -3.03 23.62 18.39
C GLU A 25 -3.76 24.23 17.21
N ALA A 26 -5.06 24.47 17.36
CA ALA A 26 -5.87 25.14 16.37
C ALA A 26 -6.55 26.39 16.96
N GLY A 27 -6.52 27.48 16.21
CA GLY A 27 -7.10 28.78 16.60
C GLY A 27 -8.63 28.83 16.41
N PHE A 28 -9.33 27.73 16.55
CA PHE A 28 -10.76 27.65 16.38
C PHE A 28 -11.52 28.34 17.53
N THR A 29 -12.48 29.20 17.19
CA THR A 29 -13.38 29.83 18.16
C THR A 29 -14.84 29.67 17.70
N ALA A 30 -15.70 29.13 18.55
CA ALA A 30 -17.09 28.93 18.22
C ALA A 30 -17.82 30.24 17.86
N ALA A 31 -17.41 31.36 18.47
CA ALA A 31 -18.03 32.67 18.22
C ALA A 31 -17.84 33.16 16.77
N ASN A 32 -16.71 32.85 16.16
CA ASN A 32 -16.36 33.34 14.83
C ASN A 32 -16.59 32.26 13.73
N HIS A 33 -16.58 31.00 14.11
CA HIS A 33 -16.47 29.90 13.16
C HIS A 33 -17.65 28.93 13.15
N VAL A 34 -18.64 29.13 14.05
CA VAL A 34 -19.83 28.28 14.11
C VAL A 34 -21.08 29.11 13.80
N LYS A 35 -21.85 28.66 12.83
CA LYS A 35 -23.16 29.21 12.50
C LYS A 35 -24.20 28.07 12.51
N ASP A 36 -25.25 28.25 13.27
CA ASP A 36 -26.33 27.27 13.41
C ASP A 36 -25.85 25.86 13.80
N GLY A 37 -24.83 25.82 14.68
CA GLY A 37 -24.23 24.58 15.16
C GLY A 37 -23.21 23.93 14.17
N ASN A 38 -22.94 24.55 13.03
CA ASN A 38 -22.06 24.01 11.99
C ASN A 38 -20.84 24.91 11.78
N ALA A 39 -19.67 24.29 11.52
CA ALA A 39 -18.47 24.94 11.06
C ALA A 39 -18.04 24.38 9.71
N THR A 40 -17.62 25.25 8.79
CA THR A 40 -17.04 24.83 7.53
C THR A 40 -15.52 24.86 7.65
N ILE A 41 -14.87 23.71 7.48
CA ILE A 41 -13.44 23.54 7.66
C ILE A 41 -12.83 22.99 6.38
N ILE A 42 -11.68 23.54 5.98
CA ILE A 42 -10.84 23.01 4.89
C ILE A 42 -9.51 22.54 5.49
N VAL A 43 -9.14 21.32 5.23
CA VAL A 43 -7.80 20.80 5.50
C VAL A 43 -7.07 20.75 4.17
N GLN A 44 -6.08 21.62 4.00
CA GLN A 44 -5.24 21.65 2.82
C GLN A 44 -3.95 20.88 3.12
N CYS A 45 -3.67 19.86 2.34
CA CYS A 45 -2.53 18.97 2.51
C CYS A 45 -1.38 19.28 1.52
N THR A 46 -1.33 20.51 0.95
CA THR A 46 -0.32 20.91 -0.03
C THR A 46 0.62 21.97 0.53
N ALA A 47 1.84 22.03 -0.03
CA ALA A 47 2.80 23.10 0.25
C ALA A 47 2.41 24.44 -0.39
N ASP A 48 1.44 24.46 -1.31
CA ASP A 48 0.95 25.67 -1.97
C ASP A 48 -0.17 26.33 -1.17
N SER A 49 -0.06 27.64 -0.97
CA SER A 49 -0.93 28.43 -0.10
C SER A 49 -2.25 28.90 -0.74
N SER A 50 -2.54 28.48 -1.97
CA SER A 50 -3.80 28.85 -2.61
C SER A 50 -4.94 27.97 -2.09
N LEU A 51 -5.93 28.62 -1.47
CA LEU A 51 -7.20 27.96 -1.13
C LEU A 51 -8.00 27.68 -2.40
N PRO A 52 -8.69 26.54 -2.51
CA PRO A 52 -9.55 26.29 -3.65
C PRO A 52 -10.64 27.36 -3.71
N GLU A 53 -10.90 27.90 -4.89
CA GLU A 53 -12.09 28.71 -5.12
C GLU A 53 -13.33 27.82 -4.91
N LEU A 54 -14.27 28.28 -4.09
CA LEU A 54 -15.44 27.51 -3.64
C LEU A 54 -16.43 27.14 -4.75
N ASP A 55 -16.25 27.64 -5.97
CA ASP A 55 -17.16 27.47 -7.11
C ASP A 55 -16.55 26.82 -8.36
N THR A 56 -15.33 26.33 -8.32
CA THR A 56 -14.82 25.59 -9.46
C THR A 56 -15.29 24.15 -9.39
N VAL A 57 -16.42 23.87 -10.03
CA VAL A 57 -16.63 22.55 -10.64
C VAL A 57 -15.45 22.37 -11.60
N THR A 58 -14.40 21.68 -11.19
CA THR A 58 -13.38 21.24 -12.14
C THR A 58 -14.14 20.41 -13.17
N ASP A 59 -14.18 20.90 -14.42
CA ASP A 59 -14.63 20.08 -15.52
C ASP A 59 -13.90 18.76 -15.41
N LYS A 60 -14.64 17.68 -15.19
CA LYS A 60 -14.03 16.35 -15.19
C LYS A 60 -13.31 16.22 -16.53
N LYS A 61 -11.99 16.02 -16.50
CA LYS A 61 -11.21 15.74 -17.69
C LYS A 61 -11.90 14.58 -18.39
N VAL A 62 -12.11 14.71 -19.69
CA VAL A 62 -12.76 13.64 -20.47
C VAL A 62 -11.81 12.45 -20.43
N ASN A 63 -12.28 11.31 -19.94
CA ASN A 63 -11.52 10.07 -20.00
C ASN A 63 -11.65 9.50 -21.41
N ASN A 64 -10.63 9.69 -22.24
CA ASN A 64 -10.61 9.22 -23.63
C ASN A 64 -10.57 7.69 -23.74
N ASN A 65 -10.19 7.00 -22.65
CA ASN A 65 -10.11 5.54 -22.56
C ASN A 65 -11.35 4.90 -21.90
N ALA A 66 -12.47 5.63 -21.76
CA ALA A 66 -13.66 5.12 -21.06
C ALA A 66 -14.21 3.82 -21.69
N ASP A 67 -14.05 3.68 -22.99
CA ASP A 67 -14.52 2.53 -23.79
C ASP A 67 -13.36 1.59 -24.20
N TRP A 68 -12.19 1.71 -23.57
CA TRP A 68 -11.06 0.84 -23.89
C TRP A 68 -11.35 -0.62 -23.53
N ASP A 69 -11.19 -1.52 -24.49
CA ASP A 69 -11.55 -2.93 -24.38
C ASP A 69 -10.33 -3.89 -24.28
N GLY A 70 -9.12 -3.34 -24.21
CA GLY A 70 -7.88 -4.10 -24.08
C GLY A 70 -7.28 -4.60 -25.38
N THR A 71 -7.97 -4.49 -26.52
CA THR A 71 -7.51 -5.03 -27.81
C THR A 71 -6.53 -4.14 -28.56
N ASN A 72 -6.15 -3.04 -27.97
CA ASN A 72 -5.22 -2.06 -28.54
C ASN A 72 -4.47 -1.28 -27.44
N VAL A 73 -3.59 -0.39 -27.84
CA VAL A 73 -2.99 0.62 -26.95
C VAL A 73 -4.08 1.61 -26.54
N PRO A 74 -4.17 2.00 -25.26
CA PRO A 74 -5.08 3.06 -24.84
C PRO A 74 -4.82 4.36 -25.65
N ASP A 75 -5.87 5.10 -25.94
CA ASP A 75 -5.78 6.31 -26.75
C ASP A 75 -4.98 7.43 -26.05
N ASP A 76 -5.09 7.50 -24.72
CA ASP A 76 -4.42 8.50 -23.90
C ASP A 76 -3.74 7.86 -22.68
N TYR A 77 -2.45 8.12 -22.49
CA TYR A 77 -1.64 7.75 -21.33
C TYR A 77 -0.35 8.57 -21.32
N ASP A 78 0.25 8.73 -20.14
CA ASP A 78 1.45 9.55 -19.95
C ASP A 78 2.72 8.79 -20.33
N PHE A 79 2.87 7.57 -19.82
CA PHE A 79 4.02 6.69 -20.09
C PHE A 79 3.61 5.21 -19.91
N CYS A 80 4.56 4.31 -20.22
CA CYS A 80 4.34 2.88 -20.20
C CYS A 80 5.53 2.16 -19.55
N PHE A 81 5.26 1.08 -18.81
CA PHE A 81 6.25 0.06 -18.45
C PHE A 81 5.96 -1.23 -19.23
N ALA A 82 7.02 -1.89 -19.71
CA ALA A 82 6.93 -3.23 -20.26
C ALA A 82 7.28 -4.25 -19.15
N TRP A 83 6.62 -5.41 -19.16
CA TRP A 83 6.87 -6.46 -18.20
C TRP A 83 7.07 -7.79 -18.90
N GLU A 84 8.31 -8.28 -18.86
CA GLU A 84 8.74 -9.61 -19.28
C GLU A 84 8.82 -10.52 -18.06
N THR A 85 8.66 -11.82 -18.27
CA THR A 85 8.78 -12.84 -17.23
C THR A 85 8.98 -14.21 -17.86
N ASP A 86 9.58 -15.14 -17.12
CA ASP A 86 9.65 -16.56 -17.46
C ASP A 86 10.19 -16.77 -18.88
N THR A 87 11.34 -16.16 -19.18
CA THR A 87 11.99 -16.17 -20.49
C THR A 87 12.96 -17.35 -20.68
N GLN A 88 12.98 -18.29 -19.74
CA GLN A 88 13.91 -19.41 -19.72
C GLN A 88 13.88 -20.25 -21.00
N TYR A 89 12.71 -20.55 -21.55
CA TYR A 89 12.60 -21.32 -22.79
C TYR A 89 13.11 -20.53 -24.01
N TYR A 90 13.04 -19.21 -23.96
CA TYR A 90 13.70 -18.39 -24.99
C TYR A 90 15.23 -18.49 -24.86
N ALA A 91 15.76 -18.48 -23.63
CA ALA A 91 17.19 -18.65 -23.42
C ALA A 91 17.68 -20.05 -23.82
N GLU A 92 16.88 -21.09 -23.61
CA GLU A 92 17.19 -22.49 -23.93
C GLU A 92 17.10 -22.76 -25.44
N GLU A 93 15.94 -22.56 -26.06
CA GLU A 93 15.68 -23.03 -27.44
C GLU A 93 15.33 -21.92 -28.43
N TRP A 94 14.74 -20.78 -27.99
CA TRP A 94 14.21 -19.76 -28.88
C TRP A 94 14.82 -18.37 -28.64
N GLN A 95 16.14 -18.30 -28.58
CA GLN A 95 16.87 -17.05 -28.32
C GLN A 95 16.44 -15.88 -29.22
N HIS A 96 16.03 -16.17 -30.45
CA HIS A 96 15.58 -15.13 -31.39
C HIS A 96 14.32 -14.40 -30.89
N HIS A 97 13.43 -15.07 -30.16
CA HIS A 97 12.28 -14.42 -29.53
C HIS A 97 12.71 -13.48 -28.41
N PHE A 98 13.64 -13.91 -27.57
CA PHE A 98 14.16 -13.05 -26.49
C PHE A 98 14.83 -11.79 -27.03
N THR A 99 15.69 -11.93 -28.04
CA THR A 99 16.32 -10.77 -28.69
C THR A 99 15.30 -9.91 -29.43
N ASN A 100 14.27 -10.51 -30.03
CA ASN A 100 13.25 -9.80 -30.77
C ASN A 100 12.35 -8.94 -29.85
N ILE A 101 11.93 -9.46 -28.70
CA ILE A 101 11.19 -8.70 -27.68
C ILE A 101 11.97 -7.44 -27.30
N ASN A 102 13.25 -7.58 -26.89
CA ASN A 102 14.04 -6.46 -26.43
C ASN A 102 14.37 -5.47 -27.55
N ASN A 103 14.62 -5.94 -28.77
CA ASN A 103 14.74 -5.05 -29.93
C ASN A 103 13.45 -4.28 -30.22
N TRP A 104 12.30 -4.96 -30.13
CA TRP A 104 11.01 -4.31 -30.34
C TRP A 104 10.75 -3.24 -29.28
N ILE A 105 11.02 -3.53 -27.98
CA ILE A 105 10.89 -2.57 -26.88
C ILE A 105 11.72 -1.32 -27.17
N VAL A 106 13.00 -1.49 -27.47
CA VAL A 106 13.90 -0.38 -27.76
C VAL A 106 13.44 0.43 -28.98
N ASN A 107 13.06 -0.25 -30.06
CA ASN A 107 12.66 0.42 -31.31
C ASN A 107 11.30 1.13 -31.19
N ASN A 108 10.48 0.75 -30.24
CA ASN A 108 9.16 1.35 -30.01
C ASN A 108 9.09 2.21 -28.73
N ALA A 109 10.21 2.39 -28.02
CA ALA A 109 10.25 3.10 -26.75
C ALA A 109 9.62 4.48 -26.82
N ASP A 110 10.00 5.29 -27.81
CA ASP A 110 9.44 6.64 -28.00
C ASP A 110 7.97 6.59 -28.40
N LYS A 111 7.61 5.73 -29.36
CA LYS A 111 6.24 5.63 -29.88
C LYS A 111 5.25 5.15 -28.83
N ARG A 112 5.67 4.17 -28.02
CA ARG A 112 4.85 3.56 -26.95
C ARG A 112 5.12 4.21 -25.58
N LYS A 113 5.95 5.24 -25.52
CA LYS A 113 6.36 5.94 -24.30
C LYS A 113 6.88 4.98 -23.23
N ILE A 114 7.61 3.91 -23.62
CA ILE A 114 8.17 2.93 -22.70
C ILE A 114 9.32 3.58 -21.93
N LYS A 115 9.25 3.58 -20.61
CA LYS A 115 10.22 4.23 -19.72
C LYS A 115 11.02 3.26 -18.89
N TYR A 116 10.53 2.04 -18.74
CA TYR A 116 11.13 1.04 -17.88
C TYR A 116 10.69 -0.36 -18.29
N VAL A 117 11.57 -1.36 -18.07
CA VAL A 117 11.28 -2.77 -18.30
C VAL A 117 11.40 -3.54 -16.98
N ILE A 118 10.38 -4.31 -16.65
CA ILE A 118 10.33 -5.20 -15.49
C ILE A 118 10.60 -6.63 -15.98
N HIS A 119 11.42 -7.41 -15.25
CA HIS A 119 11.57 -8.84 -15.47
C HIS A 119 11.43 -9.58 -14.14
N THR A 120 10.50 -10.53 -14.06
CA THR A 120 10.14 -11.21 -12.81
C THR A 120 10.70 -12.62 -12.67
N GLY A 121 11.86 -12.89 -13.29
CA GLY A 121 12.64 -14.10 -13.04
C GLY A 121 12.41 -15.24 -14.02
N ASP A 122 13.06 -16.38 -13.76
CA ASP A 122 13.23 -17.50 -14.67
C ASP A 122 13.77 -17.03 -16.02
N ILE A 123 14.98 -16.49 -15.95
CA ILE A 123 15.71 -15.93 -17.09
C ILE A 123 16.31 -17.06 -17.94
N VAL A 124 16.75 -18.15 -17.27
CA VAL A 124 17.29 -19.37 -17.86
C VAL A 124 16.53 -20.59 -17.36
N ASP A 125 16.53 -21.70 -18.10
CA ASP A 125 15.87 -22.95 -17.70
C ASP A 125 16.76 -23.80 -16.80
N ASP A 126 18.02 -23.97 -17.15
CA ASP A 126 18.99 -24.73 -16.36
C ASP A 126 20.16 -23.83 -15.92
N VAL A 127 20.24 -23.62 -14.63
CA VAL A 127 21.28 -22.77 -13.98
C VAL A 127 22.71 -23.16 -14.37
N ASP A 128 22.98 -24.42 -14.68
CA ASP A 128 24.29 -24.94 -15.02
C ASP A 128 24.66 -24.78 -16.52
N MET A 129 23.69 -24.42 -17.36
CA MET A 129 23.90 -24.30 -18.81
C MET A 129 24.40 -22.92 -19.19
N THR A 130 25.71 -22.79 -19.35
CA THR A 130 26.37 -21.50 -19.68
C THR A 130 25.78 -20.83 -20.92
N TYR A 131 25.38 -21.59 -21.96
CA TYR A 131 24.86 -21.01 -23.20
C TYR A 131 23.53 -20.29 -23.00
N GLU A 132 22.70 -20.76 -22.07
CA GLU A 132 21.42 -20.08 -21.74
C GLU A 132 21.67 -18.71 -21.09
N TRP A 133 22.65 -18.65 -20.16
CA TRP A 133 23.09 -17.39 -19.58
C TRP A 133 23.67 -16.42 -20.63
N GLU A 134 24.45 -16.95 -21.60
CA GLU A 134 25.01 -16.16 -22.69
C GLU A 134 23.89 -15.64 -23.62
N ASN A 135 22.89 -16.47 -23.93
CA ASN A 135 21.71 -16.08 -24.70
C ASN A 135 20.90 -14.99 -23.99
N ALA A 136 20.67 -15.14 -22.70
CA ALA A 136 19.96 -14.16 -21.88
C ALA A 136 20.75 -12.86 -21.73
N ASP A 137 22.07 -12.93 -21.54
CA ASP A 137 22.95 -11.75 -21.48
C ASP A 137 22.95 -10.97 -22.80
N GLU A 138 22.97 -11.67 -23.94
CA GLU A 138 22.88 -11.04 -25.26
C GLU A 138 21.53 -10.31 -25.43
N ALA A 139 20.42 -10.97 -25.07
CA ALA A 139 19.08 -10.42 -25.22
C ALA A 139 18.87 -9.19 -24.31
N MET A 140 19.15 -9.31 -23.02
CA MET A 140 19.02 -8.20 -22.07
C MET A 140 20.07 -7.09 -22.33
N GLY A 141 21.23 -7.44 -22.88
CA GLY A 141 22.26 -6.51 -23.31
C GLY A 141 21.81 -5.53 -24.43
N ILE A 142 20.67 -5.80 -25.08
CA ILE A 142 20.03 -4.87 -26.02
C ILE A 142 19.50 -3.65 -25.28
N LEU A 143 18.87 -3.86 -24.13
CA LEU A 143 18.39 -2.79 -23.24
C LEU A 143 19.54 -1.96 -22.69
N ASP A 144 20.64 -2.63 -22.23
CA ASP A 144 21.84 -1.94 -21.76
C ASP A 144 22.43 -1.01 -22.82
N LYS A 145 22.60 -1.51 -24.05
CA LYS A 145 23.15 -0.74 -25.17
C LYS A 145 22.28 0.44 -25.56
N ALA A 146 20.99 0.32 -25.42
CA ALA A 146 20.03 1.38 -25.71
C ALA A 146 19.90 2.39 -24.55
N GLY A 147 20.42 2.08 -23.37
CA GLY A 147 20.21 2.87 -22.16
C GLY A 147 18.76 2.82 -21.65
N MET A 148 18.01 1.78 -22.03
CA MET A 148 16.67 1.51 -21.50
C MET A 148 16.81 0.95 -20.09
N PRO A 149 16.31 1.64 -19.05
CA PRO A 149 16.43 1.14 -17.69
C PRO A 149 15.50 -0.07 -17.46
N TYR A 150 15.99 -1.02 -16.69
CA TYR A 150 15.24 -2.22 -16.37
C TYR A 150 15.72 -2.84 -15.05
N GLY A 151 14.86 -3.65 -14.43
CA GLY A 151 15.20 -4.46 -13.28
C GLY A 151 14.86 -5.92 -13.51
N VAL A 152 15.66 -6.80 -12.90
CA VAL A 152 15.47 -8.25 -12.93
C VAL A 152 15.58 -8.85 -11.54
N LEU A 153 15.02 -10.03 -11.35
CA LEU A 153 15.21 -10.87 -10.17
C LEU A 153 15.43 -12.32 -10.59
N GLY A 154 16.04 -13.13 -9.74
CA GLY A 154 16.22 -14.56 -10.01
C GLY A 154 15.00 -15.37 -9.59
N GLY A 155 14.49 -16.20 -10.51
CA GLY A 155 13.46 -17.20 -10.23
C GLY A 155 14.07 -18.52 -9.72
N ASN A 156 13.24 -19.58 -9.66
CA ASN A 156 13.71 -20.86 -9.15
C ASN A 156 14.68 -21.58 -10.12
N HIS A 157 14.51 -21.41 -11.43
CA HIS A 157 15.42 -21.96 -12.44
C HIS A 157 16.78 -21.25 -12.39
N ASP A 158 16.81 -19.95 -12.17
CA ASP A 158 18.03 -19.13 -12.13
C ASP A 158 18.97 -19.44 -10.94
N VAL A 159 18.45 -20.06 -9.87
CA VAL A 159 19.16 -20.25 -8.60
C VAL A 159 19.12 -21.69 -8.07
N ALA A 160 18.94 -22.67 -8.94
CA ALA A 160 18.82 -24.08 -8.59
C ALA A 160 17.83 -24.34 -7.44
N ALA A 161 16.68 -23.68 -7.46
CA ALA A 161 15.53 -23.83 -6.57
C ALA A 161 15.88 -24.11 -5.08
N GLY A 162 15.92 -25.38 -4.70
CA GLY A 162 16.18 -25.80 -3.32
C GLY A 162 17.59 -25.55 -2.78
N LEU A 163 18.56 -25.27 -3.64
CA LEU A 163 19.96 -24.99 -3.25
C LEU A 163 20.22 -23.50 -3.06
N ALA A 164 19.40 -22.64 -3.66
CA ALA A 164 19.60 -21.18 -3.65
C ALA A 164 21.01 -20.77 -4.09
N ASP A 165 21.50 -21.40 -5.15
CA ASP A 165 22.80 -21.10 -5.73
C ASP A 165 22.68 -19.91 -6.69
N TYR A 166 23.21 -18.77 -6.27
CA TYR A 166 23.17 -17.51 -7.01
C TYR A 166 24.44 -17.25 -7.82
N GLU A 167 25.42 -18.18 -7.90
CA GLU A 167 26.72 -17.88 -8.48
C GLU A 167 26.62 -17.40 -9.93
N ASN A 168 25.89 -18.14 -10.79
CA ASN A 168 25.71 -17.77 -12.20
C ASN A 168 24.80 -16.54 -12.34
N TYR A 169 23.73 -16.43 -11.57
CA TYR A 169 22.88 -15.24 -11.56
C TYR A 169 23.69 -13.97 -11.24
N TYR A 170 24.53 -14.00 -10.20
CA TYR A 170 25.37 -12.86 -9.82
C TYR A 170 26.45 -12.53 -10.85
N LYS A 171 26.90 -13.53 -11.62
CA LYS A 171 27.89 -13.32 -12.68
C LYS A 171 27.32 -12.52 -13.84
N TYR A 172 26.09 -12.79 -14.26
CA TYR A 172 25.46 -12.17 -15.42
C TYR A 172 24.55 -11.00 -15.06
N PHE A 173 23.83 -11.08 -13.95
CA PHE A 173 22.83 -10.12 -13.49
C PHE A 173 23.10 -9.57 -12.09
N GLY A 174 24.34 -9.57 -11.64
CA GLY A 174 24.75 -8.95 -10.39
C GLY A 174 24.75 -7.44 -10.40
N GLU A 175 24.92 -6.82 -9.24
CA GLU A 175 24.89 -5.37 -9.00
C GLU A 175 25.70 -4.55 -10.04
N ASN A 176 26.84 -5.08 -10.46
CA ASN A 176 27.73 -4.35 -11.38
C ASN A 176 27.06 -3.99 -12.72
N ARG A 177 26.04 -4.76 -13.15
CA ARG A 177 25.28 -4.49 -14.37
C ARG A 177 24.36 -3.30 -14.20
N PHE A 178 23.75 -3.13 -13.03
CA PHE A 178 22.69 -2.18 -12.79
C PHE A 178 23.11 -0.85 -12.15
N LYS A 179 24.16 -0.84 -11.35
CA LYS A 179 24.57 0.32 -10.52
C LYS A 179 24.83 1.62 -11.28
N THR A 180 24.95 1.57 -12.61
CA THR A 180 25.13 2.76 -13.47
C THR A 180 23.85 3.18 -14.18
N GLN A 181 22.76 2.44 -14.04
CA GLN A 181 21.47 2.83 -14.58
C GLN A 181 20.91 4.05 -13.83
N PRO A 182 20.23 4.96 -14.53
CA PRO A 182 19.72 6.20 -13.91
C PRO A 182 18.65 5.95 -12.85
N THR A 183 17.98 4.80 -12.90
CA THR A 183 16.92 4.41 -11.96
C THR A 183 17.45 3.66 -10.73
N TYR A 184 18.68 3.15 -10.78
CA TYR A 184 19.21 2.29 -9.73
C TYR A 184 19.24 3.00 -8.36
N GLY A 185 18.50 2.46 -7.39
CA GLY A 185 18.41 2.97 -6.03
C GLY A 185 19.33 2.25 -5.04
N GLY A 186 19.50 0.94 -5.20
CA GLY A 186 20.35 0.13 -4.33
C GLY A 186 20.07 -1.37 -4.41
N THR A 187 20.91 -2.16 -3.77
CA THR A 187 20.90 -3.62 -3.84
C THR A 187 20.93 -4.29 -2.48
N TYR A 188 20.51 -5.55 -2.44
CA TYR A 188 20.68 -6.51 -1.38
C TYR A 188 21.41 -7.73 -1.95
N GLN A 189 22.53 -8.13 -1.31
CA GLN A 189 23.31 -9.31 -1.66
C GLN A 189 23.59 -9.43 -3.17
N ASN A 190 24.30 -8.46 -3.75
CA ASN A 190 24.72 -8.47 -5.16
C ASN A 190 23.57 -8.71 -6.16
N ASN A 191 22.42 -8.10 -5.94
CA ASN A 191 21.20 -8.23 -6.76
C ASN A 191 20.33 -9.48 -6.48
N LYS A 192 20.47 -10.15 -5.33
CA LYS A 192 19.40 -11.01 -4.85
C LYS A 192 18.10 -10.20 -4.65
N GLY A 193 18.24 -8.96 -4.19
CA GLY A 193 17.20 -7.95 -4.20
C GLY A 193 17.78 -6.61 -4.64
N HIS A 194 16.96 -5.77 -5.25
CA HIS A 194 17.30 -4.39 -5.53
C HIS A 194 16.04 -3.53 -5.59
N TYR A 195 16.23 -2.24 -5.68
CA TYR A 195 15.13 -1.32 -5.96
C TYR A 195 15.55 -0.23 -6.93
N ASP A 196 14.60 0.16 -7.74
CA ASP A 196 14.74 1.26 -8.69
C ASP A 196 13.80 2.42 -8.34
N LEU A 197 14.30 3.63 -8.57
CA LEU A 197 13.58 4.88 -8.31
C LEU A 197 13.27 5.54 -9.65
N ILE A 198 11.99 5.66 -9.97
CA ILE A 198 11.51 6.18 -11.24
C ILE A 198 10.65 7.40 -10.96
N SER A 199 10.88 8.48 -11.74
CA SER A 199 10.09 9.71 -11.66
C SER A 199 9.63 10.07 -13.06
N GLU A 200 8.36 9.80 -13.37
CA GLU A 200 7.75 10.03 -14.68
C GLU A 200 6.39 10.72 -14.54
N GLY A 201 6.11 11.65 -15.43
CA GLY A 201 4.85 12.39 -15.41
C GLY A 201 4.59 13.20 -14.13
N GLY A 202 5.63 13.49 -13.35
CA GLY A 202 5.51 14.15 -12.04
C GLY A 202 5.13 13.20 -10.90
N GLN A 203 4.99 11.90 -11.18
CA GLN A 203 4.76 10.87 -10.17
C GLN A 203 6.06 10.12 -9.85
N ASP A 204 6.29 9.89 -8.57
CA ASP A 204 7.45 9.16 -8.06
C ASP A 204 7.07 7.71 -7.74
N PHE A 205 7.83 6.76 -8.29
CA PHE A 205 7.68 5.32 -8.07
C PHE A 205 8.93 4.73 -7.43
N ILE A 206 8.74 3.64 -6.70
CA ILE A 206 9.78 2.70 -6.32
C ILE A 206 9.36 1.30 -6.76
N ILE A 207 10.24 0.60 -7.46
CA ILE A 207 10.04 -0.81 -7.82
C ILE A 207 11.03 -1.63 -7.02
N VAL A 208 10.53 -2.52 -6.19
CA VAL A 208 11.36 -3.36 -5.30
C VAL A 208 11.32 -4.80 -5.80
N TYR A 209 12.46 -5.34 -6.07
CA TYR A 209 12.67 -6.71 -6.56
C TYR A 209 13.24 -7.58 -5.45
N MET A 210 12.71 -8.80 -5.32
CA MET A 210 13.30 -9.81 -4.45
C MET A 210 13.24 -11.18 -5.12
N SER A 211 14.41 -11.78 -5.30
CA SER A 211 14.58 -13.10 -5.92
C SER A 211 14.08 -14.25 -5.05
N TRP A 212 14.13 -15.45 -5.58
CA TRP A 212 13.73 -16.70 -4.92
C TRP A 212 14.30 -16.86 -3.51
N ASN A 213 13.62 -17.61 -2.63
CA ASN A 213 13.97 -17.85 -1.22
C ASN A 213 13.90 -16.58 -0.34
N ILE A 214 12.68 -16.20 -0.01
CA ILE A 214 12.38 -15.05 0.85
C ILE A 214 12.21 -15.53 2.29
N TYR A 215 13.05 -15.00 3.18
CA TYR A 215 13.05 -15.25 4.62
C TYR A 215 13.02 -13.93 5.41
N GLN A 216 13.31 -13.98 6.69
CA GLN A 216 13.19 -12.82 7.57
C GLN A 216 14.13 -11.67 7.16
N ASP A 217 15.36 -11.96 6.76
CA ASP A 217 16.35 -10.91 6.40
C ASP A 217 15.90 -10.15 5.12
N GLU A 218 15.31 -10.84 4.15
CA GLU A 218 14.75 -10.25 2.94
C GLU A 218 13.51 -9.40 3.27
N ILE A 219 12.64 -9.88 4.16
CA ILE A 219 11.47 -9.14 4.66
C ILE A 219 11.91 -7.86 5.36
N ASP A 220 12.90 -7.95 6.25
CA ASP A 220 13.40 -6.80 7.00
C ASP A 220 14.03 -5.75 6.07
N TRP A 221 14.80 -6.20 5.07
CA TRP A 221 15.38 -5.30 4.07
C TRP A 221 14.30 -4.59 3.23
N MET A 222 13.30 -5.33 2.72
CA MET A 222 12.20 -4.72 1.96
C MET A 222 11.45 -3.68 2.78
N ASN A 223 11.14 -3.96 4.06
CA ASN A 223 10.48 -3.01 4.95
C ASN A 223 11.35 -1.76 5.20
N GLN A 224 12.67 -1.93 5.36
CA GLN A 224 13.57 -0.80 5.51
C GLN A 224 13.56 0.10 4.27
N VAL A 225 13.64 -0.49 3.07
CA VAL A 225 13.62 0.25 1.81
C VAL A 225 12.30 0.97 1.61
N LEU A 226 11.17 0.27 1.77
CA LEU A 226 9.83 0.85 1.58
C LEU A 226 9.53 1.98 2.57
N SER A 227 9.99 1.84 3.81
CA SER A 227 9.86 2.89 4.82
C SER A 227 10.71 4.13 4.49
N GLN A 228 11.92 3.93 3.95
CA GLN A 228 12.79 5.04 3.53
C GLN A 228 12.18 5.86 2.39
N TYR A 229 11.40 5.23 1.51
CA TYR A 229 10.77 5.84 0.34
C TYR A 229 9.24 5.78 0.42
N SER A 230 8.70 6.00 1.60
CA SER A 230 7.26 5.92 1.87
C SER A 230 6.41 6.95 1.11
N ASP A 231 7.04 7.98 0.57
CA ASP A 231 6.43 9.00 -0.29
C ASP A 231 6.31 8.59 -1.76
N ARG A 232 6.91 7.44 -2.15
CA ARG A 232 6.84 6.91 -3.51
C ARG A 232 5.79 5.81 -3.63
N LYS A 233 5.08 5.76 -4.75
CA LYS A 233 4.20 4.63 -5.10
C LYS A 233 5.04 3.37 -5.34
N ALA A 234 4.79 2.31 -4.57
CA ALA A 234 5.59 1.11 -4.58
C ALA A 234 4.94 -0.04 -5.36
N VAL A 235 5.73 -0.62 -6.27
CA VAL A 235 5.46 -1.91 -6.93
C VAL A 235 6.45 -2.92 -6.38
N LEU A 236 5.97 -4.07 -5.94
CA LEU A 236 6.81 -5.18 -5.53
C LEU A 236 6.87 -6.24 -6.63
N CYS A 237 8.05 -6.72 -6.94
CA CYS A 237 8.29 -7.74 -7.95
C CYS A 237 8.91 -8.97 -7.33
N PHE A 238 8.28 -10.12 -7.55
CA PHE A 238 8.73 -11.43 -7.11
C PHE A 238 8.67 -12.41 -8.27
N HIS A 239 9.40 -13.53 -8.16
CA HIS A 239 9.15 -14.61 -9.13
C HIS A 239 7.86 -15.35 -8.78
N THR A 240 7.62 -15.62 -7.51
CA THR A 240 6.41 -16.29 -7.03
C THR A 240 5.74 -15.51 -5.90
N TYR A 241 4.40 -15.37 -5.96
CA TYR A 241 3.60 -14.69 -4.95
C TYR A 241 2.14 -15.15 -4.98
N THR A 242 1.41 -14.91 -6.09
CA THR A 242 0.09 -15.47 -6.33
C THR A 242 0.16 -16.59 -7.36
N ASN A 243 -0.74 -17.56 -7.23
CA ASN A 243 -0.87 -18.67 -8.17
C ASN A 243 -2.13 -18.47 -9.02
N VAL A 244 -2.11 -18.96 -10.27
CA VAL A 244 -3.28 -18.98 -11.14
C VAL A 244 -4.11 -20.22 -10.85
N LYS A 245 -5.32 -20.05 -10.31
CA LYS A 245 -6.27 -21.15 -10.13
C LYS A 245 -7.12 -21.33 -11.36
N GLN A 246 -7.06 -22.52 -11.97
CA GLN A 246 -7.81 -22.87 -13.17
C GLN A 246 -9.33 -22.67 -13.09
N SER A 247 -9.93 -22.62 -11.91
CA SER A 247 -11.40 -22.59 -11.76
C SER A 247 -11.95 -21.55 -10.80
N SER A 248 -11.14 -20.78 -10.09
CA SER A 248 -11.62 -19.90 -9.01
C SER A 248 -10.74 -18.71 -8.63
N GLY A 249 -9.91 -18.21 -9.56
CA GLY A 249 -9.09 -17.02 -9.29
C GLY A 249 -7.70 -17.35 -8.75
N THR A 250 -7.03 -16.32 -8.27
CA THR A 250 -5.69 -16.35 -7.73
C THR A 250 -5.68 -16.76 -6.24
N TYR A 251 -4.56 -17.24 -5.75
CA TYR A 251 -4.33 -17.45 -4.33
C TYR A 251 -2.83 -17.28 -4.02
N LEU A 252 -2.53 -16.86 -2.80
CA LEU A 252 -1.16 -16.70 -2.35
C LEU A 252 -0.47 -18.04 -2.15
N ASP A 253 0.75 -18.18 -2.66
CA ASP A 253 1.61 -19.28 -2.31
C ASP A 253 2.28 -19.08 -0.92
N TYR A 254 3.24 -19.91 -0.57
CA TYR A 254 3.91 -19.82 0.72
C TYR A 254 4.65 -18.48 0.92
N TYR A 255 5.42 -18.03 -0.08
CA TYR A 255 6.13 -16.75 0.00
C TYR A 255 5.15 -15.58 -0.08
N GLY A 256 4.13 -15.68 -0.91
CA GLY A 256 3.07 -14.68 -1.01
C GLY A 256 2.38 -14.41 0.32
N GLN A 257 2.06 -15.46 1.09
CA GLN A 257 1.47 -15.32 2.43
C GLN A 257 2.40 -14.59 3.41
N LEU A 258 3.70 -14.88 3.37
CA LEU A 258 4.68 -14.20 4.22
C LEU A 258 4.83 -12.73 3.83
N VAL A 259 5.02 -12.48 2.54
CA VAL A 259 5.23 -11.13 2.02
C VAL A 259 3.98 -10.28 2.19
N GLN A 260 2.78 -10.80 1.91
CA GLN A 260 1.55 -10.04 2.14
C GLN A 260 1.46 -9.59 3.60
N LYS A 261 1.62 -10.51 4.55
CA LYS A 261 1.46 -10.23 5.97
C LYS A 261 2.56 -9.33 6.54
N TYR A 262 3.81 -9.53 6.13
CA TYR A 262 4.95 -8.89 6.79
C TYR A 262 5.56 -7.73 5.99
N VAL A 263 5.19 -7.56 4.72
CA VAL A 263 5.64 -6.46 3.88
C VAL A 263 4.47 -5.63 3.36
N VAL A 264 3.55 -6.22 2.60
CA VAL A 264 2.46 -5.48 1.95
C VAL A 264 1.54 -4.79 2.95
N GLU A 265 1.10 -5.51 3.99
CA GLU A 265 0.24 -4.96 5.06
C GLU A 265 0.90 -3.83 5.85
N LYS A 266 2.24 -3.81 5.93
CA LYS A 266 2.99 -2.84 6.75
C LYS A 266 3.42 -1.59 6.00
N ASN A 267 3.32 -1.57 4.68
CA ASN A 267 3.82 -0.48 3.86
C ASN A 267 2.69 0.11 3.01
N PRO A 268 2.03 1.17 3.49
CA PRO A 268 0.87 1.78 2.83
C PRO A 268 1.14 2.35 1.44
N ASN A 269 2.40 2.56 1.08
CA ASN A 269 2.79 3.01 -0.26
C ASN A 269 2.75 1.90 -1.33
N VAL A 270 2.63 0.62 -0.95
CA VAL A 270 2.51 -0.50 -1.89
C VAL A 270 1.12 -0.52 -2.51
N PHE A 271 1.03 -0.44 -3.84
CA PHE A 271 -0.24 -0.53 -4.58
C PHE A 271 -0.31 -1.73 -5.52
N ALA A 272 0.82 -2.33 -5.89
CA ALA A 272 0.84 -3.49 -6.78
C ALA A 272 1.93 -4.49 -6.39
N VAL A 273 1.65 -5.77 -6.65
CA VAL A 273 2.59 -6.89 -6.58
C VAL A 273 2.53 -7.64 -7.90
N LEU A 274 3.66 -7.84 -8.55
CA LEU A 274 3.80 -8.52 -9.83
C LEU A 274 4.62 -9.79 -9.67
N ASN A 275 4.16 -10.89 -10.25
CA ASN A 275 4.91 -12.15 -10.25
C ASN A 275 4.68 -12.98 -11.52
N GLY A 276 5.66 -13.86 -11.83
CA GLY A 276 5.62 -14.91 -12.85
C GLY A 276 5.35 -16.29 -12.27
N HIS A 277 6.13 -17.29 -12.73
CA HIS A 277 6.22 -18.65 -12.22
C HIS A 277 5.02 -19.55 -12.51
N TYR A 278 3.82 -19.07 -12.34
CA TYR A 278 2.62 -19.89 -12.52
C TYR A 278 1.97 -19.60 -13.88
N HIS A 279 1.99 -20.61 -14.75
CA HIS A 279 1.50 -20.50 -16.13
C HIS A 279 0.08 -19.96 -16.17
N GLY A 280 -0.10 -18.80 -16.78
CA GLY A 280 -1.37 -18.12 -16.91
C GLY A 280 -1.28 -16.62 -16.70
N SER A 281 -2.42 -15.95 -16.70
CA SER A 281 -2.53 -14.53 -16.36
C SER A 281 -3.77 -14.31 -15.53
N SER A 282 -3.59 -13.73 -14.34
CA SER A 282 -4.69 -13.45 -13.42
C SER A 282 -4.35 -12.30 -12.49
N TYR A 283 -5.35 -11.71 -11.88
CA TYR A 283 -5.15 -10.73 -10.84
C TYR A 283 -6.18 -10.87 -9.73
N GLU A 284 -5.79 -10.42 -8.56
CA GLU A 284 -6.66 -10.31 -7.39
C GLU A 284 -6.47 -8.93 -6.76
N THR A 285 -7.53 -8.45 -6.11
CA THR A 285 -7.54 -7.17 -5.43
C THR A 285 -7.71 -7.40 -3.94
N VAL A 286 -6.78 -6.88 -3.14
CA VAL A 286 -6.85 -6.91 -1.69
C VAL A 286 -6.94 -5.50 -1.15
N MET A 287 -7.83 -5.29 -0.19
CA MET A 287 -8.05 -4.00 0.44
C MET A 287 -7.54 -4.02 1.88
N PHE A 288 -6.89 -2.94 2.28
CA PHE A 288 -6.34 -2.76 3.63
C PHE A 288 -6.94 -1.53 4.30
N ASP A 289 -7.21 -1.69 5.58
CA ASP A 289 -7.55 -0.62 6.53
C ASP A 289 -6.24 -0.28 7.25
N ASP A 290 -5.53 0.73 6.74
CA ASP A 290 -4.18 1.06 7.18
C ASP A 290 -4.17 1.86 8.49
N ASP A 291 -5.28 2.53 8.86
CA ASP A 291 -5.39 3.33 10.09
C ASP A 291 -6.24 2.67 11.19
N GLY A 292 -6.91 1.55 10.89
CA GLY A 292 -7.70 0.76 11.84
C GLY A 292 -9.08 1.35 12.16
N ASP A 293 -9.62 2.23 11.30
CA ASP A 293 -10.92 2.88 11.51
C ASP A 293 -12.13 2.02 11.08
N GLY A 294 -11.86 0.86 10.47
CA GLY A 294 -12.86 -0.08 9.97
C GLY A 294 -13.29 0.19 8.52
N ARG A 295 -12.57 1.05 7.81
CA ARG A 295 -12.76 1.33 6.38
C ARG A 295 -11.49 0.99 5.63
N ASN A 296 -11.63 0.63 4.37
CA ASN A 296 -10.47 0.37 3.54
C ASN A 296 -9.90 1.67 2.98
N ASP A 297 -8.61 1.90 3.19
CA ASP A 297 -7.87 3.08 2.74
C ASP A 297 -7.14 2.83 1.42
N ARG A 298 -6.77 1.58 1.20
CA ARG A 298 -5.86 1.19 0.14
C ARG A 298 -6.29 -0.08 -0.55
N THR A 299 -6.15 -0.07 -1.87
CA THR A 299 -6.27 -1.23 -2.73
C THR A 299 -4.89 -1.65 -3.22
N VAL A 300 -4.58 -2.95 -3.12
CA VAL A 300 -3.37 -3.55 -3.67
C VAL A 300 -3.76 -4.57 -4.73
N TYR A 301 -3.19 -4.41 -5.92
CA TYR A 301 -3.38 -5.31 -7.05
C TYR A 301 -2.27 -6.35 -7.07
N GLN A 302 -2.65 -7.62 -7.05
CA GLN A 302 -1.74 -8.77 -7.03
C GLN A 302 -1.89 -9.49 -8.36
N ILE A 303 -0.87 -9.42 -9.22
CA ILE A 303 -0.96 -9.81 -10.62
C ILE A 303 0.09 -10.89 -10.91
N CYS A 304 -0.38 -12.03 -11.38
CA CYS A 304 0.45 -13.11 -11.89
C CYS A 304 0.35 -13.16 -13.42
N THR A 305 1.49 -13.27 -14.09
CA THR A 305 1.54 -13.40 -15.55
C THR A 305 2.71 -14.28 -15.95
N ASP A 306 2.42 -15.32 -16.75
CA ASP A 306 3.41 -16.22 -17.31
C ASP A 306 2.83 -16.89 -18.57
N TYR A 307 3.41 -16.64 -19.74
CA TYR A 307 2.98 -17.16 -21.03
C TYR A 307 3.87 -18.28 -21.54
N GLN A 308 4.92 -18.68 -20.80
CA GLN A 308 5.96 -19.59 -21.28
C GLN A 308 5.45 -20.97 -21.77
N SER A 309 4.31 -21.44 -21.24
CA SER A 309 3.69 -22.70 -21.69
C SER A 309 3.04 -22.63 -23.07
N GLY A 310 2.98 -21.44 -23.65
CA GLY A 310 2.53 -21.24 -25.02
C GLY A 310 3.54 -21.75 -26.05
N PHE A 311 3.12 -21.74 -27.32
CA PHE A 311 3.96 -22.19 -28.44
C PHE A 311 5.27 -21.38 -28.50
N GLU A 312 6.40 -22.08 -28.71
CA GLU A 312 7.73 -21.50 -28.73
C GLU A 312 8.03 -20.60 -27.51
N GLY A 313 7.64 -21.06 -26.32
CA GLY A 313 7.88 -20.30 -25.07
C GLY A 313 6.94 -19.11 -24.87
N GLY A 314 5.78 -19.05 -25.56
CA GLY A 314 4.78 -18.00 -25.41
C GLY A 314 4.72 -16.97 -26.52
N ASN A 315 5.36 -17.21 -27.69
CA ASN A 315 5.26 -16.36 -28.89
C ASN A 315 5.48 -14.87 -28.61
N GLU A 316 6.45 -14.51 -27.78
CA GLU A 316 6.81 -13.12 -27.44
C GLU A 316 5.71 -12.31 -26.72
N TYR A 317 4.66 -12.93 -26.16
CA TYR A 317 3.70 -12.19 -25.38
C TYR A 317 4.33 -11.65 -24.09
N ILE A 318 4.29 -10.33 -23.95
CA ILE A 318 4.71 -9.59 -22.76
C ILE A 318 3.59 -8.67 -22.32
N LYS A 319 3.61 -8.23 -21.07
CA LYS A 319 2.58 -7.37 -20.53
C LYS A 319 3.01 -5.89 -20.56
N PHE A 320 2.05 -5.00 -20.75
CA PHE A 320 2.26 -3.56 -20.71
C PHE A 320 1.40 -2.91 -19.63
N LEU A 321 1.98 -1.92 -18.96
CA LEU A 321 1.31 -1.08 -17.96
C LEU A 321 1.31 0.36 -18.51
N TYR A 322 0.15 0.84 -18.94
CA TYR A 322 -0.02 2.20 -19.47
C TYR A 322 -0.58 3.09 -18.37
N PHE A 323 0.18 4.08 -17.96
CA PHE A 323 -0.15 4.99 -16.87
C PHE A 323 -0.89 6.22 -17.40
N ASP A 324 -2.13 6.39 -16.97
CA ASP A 324 -2.98 7.56 -17.21
C ASP A 324 -3.13 8.30 -15.88
N LEU A 325 -2.21 9.22 -15.61
CA LEU A 325 -2.11 9.93 -14.35
C LEU A 325 -3.30 10.87 -14.13
N ASP A 326 -3.81 11.45 -15.21
CA ASP A 326 -4.92 12.39 -15.18
C ASP A 326 -6.25 11.74 -14.76
N ASN A 327 -6.45 10.47 -15.14
CA ASN A 327 -7.64 9.70 -14.80
C ASN A 327 -7.43 8.73 -13.61
N ASN A 328 -6.22 8.73 -13.01
CA ASN A 328 -5.87 7.83 -11.91
C ASN A 328 -6.04 6.35 -12.28
N LYS A 329 -5.54 5.96 -13.46
CA LYS A 329 -5.67 4.60 -13.97
C LYS A 329 -4.36 4.05 -14.52
N ILE A 330 -4.22 2.72 -14.40
CA ILE A 330 -3.24 1.96 -15.18
C ILE A 330 -4.04 0.97 -16.01
N TYR A 331 -3.90 1.08 -17.34
CA TYR A 331 -4.44 0.09 -18.28
C TYR A 331 -3.39 -0.97 -18.52
N MET A 332 -3.80 -2.22 -18.56
CA MET A 332 -2.90 -3.35 -18.80
C MET A 332 -3.47 -4.29 -19.84
N ASN A 333 -2.62 -4.73 -20.77
CA ASN A 333 -2.87 -5.83 -21.68
C ASN A 333 -1.57 -6.56 -22.00
N SER A 334 -1.64 -7.65 -22.74
CA SER A 334 -0.46 -8.28 -23.32
C SER A 334 -0.38 -8.00 -24.81
N TYR A 335 0.83 -8.09 -25.36
CA TYR A 335 1.10 -7.92 -26.79
C TYR A 335 2.28 -8.78 -27.21
N SER A 336 2.17 -9.37 -28.38
CA SER A 336 3.22 -10.14 -29.03
C SER A 336 3.80 -9.39 -30.22
N PRO A 337 5.09 -9.02 -30.22
CA PRO A 337 5.75 -8.43 -31.37
C PRO A 337 5.77 -9.30 -32.62
N CYS A 338 6.01 -10.61 -32.49
CA CYS A 338 6.11 -11.49 -33.66
C CYS A 338 4.76 -11.79 -34.29
N MET A 339 3.68 -11.75 -33.49
CA MET A 339 2.31 -12.00 -33.98
C MET A 339 1.61 -10.70 -34.39
N ASP A 340 2.11 -9.53 -33.95
CA ASP A 340 1.43 -8.22 -34.02
C ASP A 340 0.00 -8.32 -33.45
N ASP A 341 -0.12 -8.93 -32.27
CA ASP A 341 -1.39 -9.32 -31.67
C ASP A 341 -1.46 -8.97 -30.18
N PHE A 342 -2.64 -8.53 -29.72
CA PHE A 342 -2.92 -8.21 -28.34
C PHE A 342 -3.67 -9.38 -27.68
N ASN A 343 -3.43 -9.57 -26.39
CA ASN A 343 -4.14 -10.50 -25.52
C ASN A 343 -4.00 -11.98 -25.90
N TYR A 344 -3.00 -12.62 -25.29
CA TYR A 344 -2.73 -14.06 -25.48
C TYR A 344 -3.97 -14.95 -25.34
N TYR A 345 -4.84 -14.65 -24.38
CA TYR A 345 -6.00 -15.48 -24.05
C TYR A 345 -7.25 -15.24 -24.90
N ASP A 346 -7.30 -14.23 -25.72
CA ASP A 346 -8.39 -14.02 -26.68
C ASP A 346 -8.07 -14.56 -28.09
N THR A 347 -6.86 -15.08 -28.29
CA THR A 347 -6.40 -15.61 -29.57
C THR A 347 -6.75 -17.09 -29.72
N GLU A 348 -6.86 -17.60 -30.97
CA GLU A 348 -6.98 -19.00 -31.22
C GLU A 348 -5.73 -19.82 -30.87
N LEU A 349 -4.57 -19.13 -30.71
CA LEU A 349 -3.27 -19.73 -30.42
C LEU A 349 -3.23 -20.41 -29.06
N HIS A 350 -3.80 -19.81 -28.03
CA HIS A 350 -3.78 -20.41 -26.70
C HIS A 350 -4.53 -21.72 -26.63
N THR A 351 -5.54 -21.95 -27.52
CA THR A 351 -6.30 -23.19 -27.58
C THR A 351 -5.54 -24.34 -28.25
N LEU A 352 -4.47 -24.02 -29.01
CA LEU A 352 -3.65 -25.00 -29.72
C LEU A 352 -2.49 -25.55 -28.86
N ASN A 353 -2.14 -24.90 -27.74
CA ASN A 353 -0.90 -25.13 -27.00
C ASN A 353 -1.11 -25.52 -25.55
N THR A 354 -2.05 -26.38 -25.25
CA THR A 354 -2.53 -26.67 -23.91
C THR A 354 -1.76 -27.77 -23.15
N GLU A 355 -0.52 -28.05 -23.42
CA GLU A 355 0.26 -28.89 -22.51
C GLU A 355 0.61 -28.08 -21.25
N GLY A 356 -0.27 -28.08 -20.26
CA GLY A 356 -0.07 -27.49 -18.95
C GLY A 356 -0.57 -26.05 -18.77
N ALA A 357 -0.98 -25.37 -19.83
CA ALA A 357 -1.49 -24.00 -19.70
C ALA A 357 -2.86 -23.98 -18.99
N SER A 358 -3.05 -23.00 -18.10
CA SER A 358 -4.38 -22.66 -17.60
C SER A 358 -5.29 -22.34 -18.79
N ALA A 359 -6.42 -23.01 -18.87
CA ALA A 359 -7.40 -22.78 -19.94
C ALA A 359 -8.09 -21.40 -19.84
N THR A 360 -7.80 -20.64 -18.80
CA THR A 360 -8.42 -19.33 -18.53
C THR A 360 -7.37 -18.36 -18.05
N GLY A 361 -7.27 -17.21 -18.72
CA GLY A 361 -6.42 -16.12 -18.33
C GLY A 361 -7.11 -14.78 -18.54
N VAL A 362 -6.64 -13.77 -17.83
CA VAL A 362 -7.07 -12.37 -17.97
C VAL A 362 -5.88 -11.55 -18.36
N ASP A 363 -5.82 -11.14 -19.62
CA ASP A 363 -4.74 -10.29 -20.13
C ASP A 363 -4.96 -8.82 -19.81
N GLN A 364 -6.18 -8.37 -20.06
CA GLN A 364 -6.56 -6.99 -19.90
C GLN A 364 -7.10 -6.69 -18.51
N MET A 365 -6.69 -5.59 -17.95
CA MET A 365 -7.21 -5.10 -16.69
C MET A 365 -7.04 -3.59 -16.58
N VAL A 366 -7.87 -2.97 -15.75
CA VAL A 366 -7.78 -1.54 -15.43
C VAL A 366 -7.66 -1.40 -13.93
N LEU A 367 -6.57 -0.80 -13.49
CA LEU A 367 -6.29 -0.55 -12.08
C LEU A 367 -6.67 0.88 -11.74
N ASP A 368 -7.42 1.07 -10.66
CA ASP A 368 -7.69 2.39 -10.09
C ASP A 368 -6.57 2.72 -9.09
N VAL A 369 -5.68 3.65 -9.46
CA VAL A 369 -4.54 4.02 -8.65
C VAL A 369 -4.51 5.52 -8.45
N ASN A 370 -4.64 5.97 -7.20
CA ASN A 370 -4.54 7.38 -6.90
C ASN A 370 -3.09 7.88 -7.05
N PHE A 371 -2.81 8.63 -8.10
CA PHE A 371 -1.50 9.23 -8.38
C PHE A 371 -1.33 10.63 -7.76
N ASN A 372 -2.40 11.29 -7.38
CA ASN A 372 -2.40 12.65 -6.84
C ASN A 372 -1.94 12.67 -5.37
N THR A 373 -0.72 12.23 -5.08
CA THR A 373 -0.17 12.24 -3.71
C THR A 373 0.36 13.60 -3.26
N LYS A 374 0.59 14.54 -4.19
CA LYS A 374 1.12 15.88 -3.87
C LYS A 374 0.05 16.95 -3.71
N GLU A 375 -1.16 16.72 -4.24
CA GLU A 375 -2.29 17.65 -4.15
C GLU A 375 -3.60 16.89 -4.01
N GLN A 376 -3.94 16.46 -2.79
CA GLN A 376 -5.30 16.04 -2.51
C GLN A 376 -6.10 17.23 -1.98
N THR A 377 -6.95 17.80 -2.83
CA THR A 377 -8.06 18.62 -2.36
C THR A 377 -9.24 17.68 -2.14
N ILE A 378 -9.45 17.28 -0.89
CA ILE A 378 -10.64 16.50 -0.53
C ILE A 378 -11.76 17.51 -0.32
N LEU A 379 -12.74 17.54 -1.23
CA LEU A 379 -13.96 18.32 -1.08
C LEU A 379 -15.06 17.38 -0.56
N GLU A 380 -15.16 17.27 0.75
CA GLU A 380 -16.24 16.54 1.39
C GLU A 380 -17.51 17.39 1.47
N LYS A 381 -18.67 16.80 1.14
CA LYS A 381 -19.97 17.47 1.30
C LYS A 381 -20.39 17.64 2.75
N SER A 382 -19.80 16.87 3.64
CA SER A 382 -19.99 17.00 5.08
C SER A 382 -18.72 16.55 5.80
N PHE A 383 -18.25 17.36 6.73
CA PHE A 383 -17.14 17.07 7.60
C PHE A 383 -17.65 17.17 9.04
N SER A 384 -17.46 16.14 9.83
CA SER A 384 -17.76 16.16 11.25
C SER A 384 -16.47 16.27 12.03
N ALA A 385 -16.25 17.39 12.70
CA ALA A 385 -15.12 17.59 13.58
C ALA A 385 -15.58 17.67 15.03
N TYR A 386 -14.92 16.93 15.90
CA TYR A 386 -15.13 17.06 17.33
C TYR A 386 -14.04 17.98 17.90
N VAL A 387 -14.47 19.10 18.47
CA VAL A 387 -13.56 20.03 19.12
C VAL A 387 -13.51 19.69 20.61
N TYR A 388 -12.38 19.19 21.05
CA TYR A 388 -12.14 18.90 22.45
C TYR A 388 -11.69 20.18 23.16
N THR A 389 -12.41 20.55 24.22
CA THR A 389 -11.94 21.64 25.09
C THR A 389 -10.83 21.09 25.98
N ASN A 390 -9.68 21.78 26.06
CA ASN A 390 -8.56 21.42 26.94
C ASN A 390 -8.90 21.55 28.45
N GLU A 391 -10.14 21.36 28.83
CA GLU A 391 -10.55 21.39 30.24
C GLU A 391 -10.07 20.09 30.91
N LYS A 392 -8.97 20.17 31.61
CA LYS A 392 -8.39 19.06 32.35
C LYS A 392 -9.35 18.67 33.49
N LEU A 393 -9.95 17.48 33.40
CA LEU A 393 -10.91 17.00 34.39
C LEU A 393 -10.25 16.37 35.63
N GLY A 394 -8.93 16.24 35.68
CA GLY A 394 -8.22 15.69 36.83
C GLY A 394 -6.71 15.63 36.66
N ASN A 395 -5.98 15.59 37.77
CA ASN A 395 -4.58 15.22 37.78
C ASN A 395 -4.46 13.72 37.79
N VAL A 396 -3.78 13.19 36.77
CA VAL A 396 -3.53 11.76 36.67
C VAL A 396 -2.08 11.52 37.04
N ASN A 397 -1.84 11.03 38.24
CA ASN A 397 -0.63 10.31 38.56
C ASN A 397 -0.98 8.81 38.50
N ALA A 398 -0.87 8.21 37.33
CA ALA A 398 -0.93 6.77 37.23
C ALA A 398 0.49 6.23 37.39
N GLU A 399 0.77 5.57 38.50
CA GLU A 399 1.93 4.71 38.60
C GLU A 399 1.63 3.48 37.73
N ALA A 400 2.42 3.31 36.67
CA ALA A 400 2.36 2.07 35.89
C ALA A 400 2.95 0.94 36.73
N ASP A 401 2.19 -0.13 36.93
CA ASP A 401 2.75 -1.39 37.41
C ASP A 401 3.74 -1.91 36.37
N GLY A 402 5.03 -1.78 36.64
CA GLY A 402 6.10 -2.18 35.75
C GLY A 402 6.11 -3.66 35.36
N ALA A 403 5.38 -4.52 36.08
CA ALA A 403 5.25 -5.94 35.79
C ALA A 403 4.12 -6.24 34.76
N THR A 404 3.06 -5.41 34.75
CA THR A 404 1.89 -5.65 33.91
C THR A 404 1.70 -4.61 32.80
N GLY A 405 2.45 -3.51 32.83
CA GLY A 405 2.28 -2.38 31.92
C GLY A 405 0.91 -1.69 32.01
N LYS A 406 0.19 -1.86 33.12
CA LYS A 406 -1.16 -1.32 33.32
C LYS A 406 -1.12 -0.07 34.20
N ALA A 407 -1.83 0.95 33.76
CA ALA A 407 -2.14 2.11 34.59
C ALA A 407 -3.65 2.19 34.82
N VAL A 408 -4.04 2.53 36.05
CA VAL A 408 -5.46 2.68 36.45
C VAL A 408 -5.71 4.12 36.83
N LEU A 409 -6.73 4.71 36.20
CA LEU A 409 -7.14 6.07 36.46
C LEU A 409 -8.57 6.07 37.02
N GLU A 410 -8.81 6.80 38.11
CA GLU A 410 -10.13 7.06 38.63
C GLU A 410 -10.56 8.49 38.25
N LEU A 411 -11.62 8.60 37.45
CA LEU A 411 -12.22 9.87 37.06
C LEU A 411 -13.36 10.21 38.04
N THR A 412 -13.29 11.40 38.61
CA THR A 412 -14.31 11.91 39.53
C THR A 412 -14.95 13.18 38.95
N ASN A 413 -16.16 13.51 39.42
CA ASN A 413 -16.91 14.70 39.04
C ASN A 413 -17.35 14.79 37.57
N LEU A 414 -17.56 13.64 36.93
CA LEU A 414 -18.15 13.62 35.59
C LEU A 414 -19.62 14.06 35.65
N LYS A 415 -20.03 14.86 34.68
CA LYS A 415 -21.44 15.25 34.51
C LYS A 415 -22.23 14.09 33.93
N GLU A 416 -23.49 13.94 34.34
CA GLU A 416 -24.40 12.95 33.80
C GLU A 416 -24.77 13.25 32.34
N ASN A 417 -25.05 12.21 31.55
CA ASN A 417 -25.49 12.29 30.17
C ASN A 417 -24.60 13.23 29.36
N THR A 418 -23.28 13.04 29.48
CA THR A 418 -22.28 13.90 28.86
C THR A 418 -21.24 13.03 28.16
N ASP A 419 -20.92 13.44 26.94
CA ASP A 419 -19.88 12.77 26.14
C ASP A 419 -18.51 13.28 26.55
N TYR A 420 -17.60 12.33 26.74
CA TYR A 420 -16.20 12.58 27.07
C TYR A 420 -15.30 11.84 26.09
N ALA A 421 -14.14 12.41 25.84
CA ALA A 421 -13.09 11.74 25.12
C ALA A 421 -11.81 11.70 25.96
N TRP A 422 -10.95 10.74 25.70
CA TRP A 422 -9.67 10.64 26.37
C TRP A 422 -8.60 10.06 25.44
N TYR A 423 -7.37 10.40 25.69
CA TYR A 423 -6.21 9.77 25.10
C TYR A 423 -5.11 9.62 26.13
N ALA A 424 -4.26 8.64 25.97
CA ALA A 424 -3.10 8.42 26.81
C ALA A 424 -1.87 9.07 26.20
N VAL A 425 -1.04 9.66 27.07
CA VAL A 425 0.29 10.15 26.69
C VAL A 425 1.30 9.42 27.56
N VAL A 426 2.22 8.72 26.92
CA VAL A 426 3.31 8.02 27.59
C VAL A 426 4.60 8.77 27.32
N THR A 427 5.32 9.13 28.39
CA THR A 427 6.63 9.75 28.28
C THR A 427 7.67 8.81 28.89
N ASN A 428 8.69 8.46 28.14
CA ASN A 428 9.81 7.68 28.65
C ASN A 428 10.86 8.54 29.36
N THR A 429 11.86 7.91 29.95
CA THR A 429 12.96 8.62 30.66
C THR A 429 13.87 9.43 29.74
N ALA A 430 13.81 9.22 28.43
CA ALA A 430 14.52 9.99 27.40
C ALA A 430 13.72 11.19 26.89
N SER A 431 12.51 11.42 27.43
CA SER A 431 11.57 12.47 27.04
C SER A 431 10.86 12.25 25.71
N ASP A 432 10.91 11.04 25.14
CA ASP A 432 10.07 10.69 24.00
C ASP A 432 8.61 10.60 24.45
N ILE A 433 7.73 11.11 23.61
CA ILE A 433 6.29 11.18 23.90
C ILE A 433 5.55 10.35 22.86
N GLU A 434 4.82 9.35 23.34
CA GLU A 434 3.84 8.61 22.51
C GLU A 434 2.42 8.97 22.96
N LYS A 435 1.50 9.05 21.98
CA LYS A 435 0.08 9.31 22.21
C LYS A 435 -0.74 8.15 21.67
N SER A 436 -1.73 7.72 22.43
CA SER A 436 -2.75 6.79 21.93
C SER A 436 -3.71 7.50 20.98
N GLY A 437 -4.52 6.71 20.26
CA GLY A 437 -5.75 7.21 19.64
C GLY A 437 -6.69 7.85 20.68
N VAL A 438 -7.70 8.57 20.17
CA VAL A 438 -8.74 9.17 21.01
C VAL A 438 -9.87 8.17 21.20
N TYR A 439 -10.25 7.91 22.43
CA TYR A 439 -11.35 7.04 22.82
C TYR A 439 -12.49 7.84 23.42
N GLU A 440 -13.72 7.45 23.15
CA GLU A 440 -14.92 8.15 23.61
C GLU A 440 -15.77 7.30 24.56
N PHE A 441 -16.47 7.97 25.47
CA PHE A 441 -17.51 7.35 26.29
C PHE A 441 -18.56 8.37 26.70
N THR A 442 -19.80 7.89 26.94
CA THR A 442 -20.90 8.71 27.41
C THR A 442 -21.25 8.32 28.84
N THR A 443 -21.41 9.29 29.72
CA THR A 443 -21.87 9.04 31.10
C THR A 443 -23.39 8.81 31.14
N ALA A 444 -23.82 7.82 31.92
CA ALA A 444 -25.25 7.51 32.07
C ALA A 444 -25.99 8.57 32.91
N LYS A 445 -27.32 8.67 32.73
CA LYS A 445 -28.19 9.41 33.65
C LYS A 445 -28.23 8.70 35.00
N LYS A 446 -28.17 9.45 36.10
CA LYS A 446 -28.35 8.92 37.43
C LYS A 446 -29.78 8.35 37.55
N ASN A 447 -29.93 7.05 37.75
CA ASN A 447 -31.23 6.46 37.97
C ASN A 447 -31.77 6.97 39.31
N GLU A 448 -32.94 7.63 39.31
CA GLU A 448 -33.73 7.79 40.51
C GLU A 448 -34.06 6.36 41.04
N ARG A 449 -33.60 6.04 42.23
CA ARG A 449 -33.94 4.77 42.88
C ARG A 449 -35.45 4.70 43.03
N VAL A 450 -36.08 3.85 42.21
CA VAL A 450 -37.40 3.30 42.58
C VAL A 450 -37.20 2.29 43.71
N ASN A 451 -37.64 2.66 44.87
CA ASN A 451 -37.55 1.88 46.08
C ASN A 451 -38.58 0.71 45.99
N THR A 452 -38.17 -0.43 45.47
CA THR A 452 -38.94 -1.69 45.63
C THR A 452 -38.07 -2.65 46.41
N GLY A 453 -38.46 -2.84 47.69
CA GLY A 453 -37.87 -3.85 48.57
C GLY A 453 -38.11 -5.27 48.07
N GLY A 454 -37.17 -6.16 48.29
CA GLY A 454 -37.31 -7.61 48.11
C GLY A 454 -36.00 -8.34 47.84
N SER A 455 -35.43 -8.85 48.90
CA SER A 455 -34.64 -10.07 49.18
C SER A 455 -34.00 -10.91 48.06
N ASP A 456 -32.75 -11.18 48.33
CA ASP A 456 -32.01 -12.46 48.30
C ASP A 456 -31.64 -13.21 47.01
N SER A 457 -30.38 -13.47 47.01
CA SER A 457 -29.60 -14.70 46.70
C SER A 457 -29.25 -15.07 45.23
N ASP A 458 -28.00 -15.30 45.16
CA ASP A 458 -27.22 -16.39 44.57
C ASP A 458 -26.33 -16.12 43.36
N ASN A 459 -25.07 -16.44 43.64
CA ASN A 459 -23.93 -16.71 42.80
C ASN A 459 -24.24 -17.35 41.43
N GLN A 460 -23.58 -16.86 40.41
CA GLN A 460 -22.80 -17.74 39.52
C GLN A 460 -21.78 -16.93 38.69
N GLU A 461 -20.50 -17.34 38.82
CA GLU A 461 -19.44 -17.06 37.88
C GLU A 461 -19.84 -17.53 36.48
N ASN A 462 -19.64 -16.69 35.49
CA ASN A 462 -19.45 -17.15 34.13
C ASN A 462 -18.46 -16.27 33.37
N THR A 463 -17.32 -16.87 33.14
CA THR A 463 -16.27 -16.42 32.23
C THR A 463 -16.80 -16.38 30.81
N ASN A 464 -16.76 -15.19 30.17
CA ASN A 464 -16.56 -15.07 28.74
C ASN A 464 -16.01 -13.68 28.40
N SER A 465 -14.80 -13.69 27.92
CA SER A 465 -14.14 -12.58 27.22
C SER A 465 -14.93 -12.23 25.97
N ASP A 466 -14.90 -10.96 25.60
CA ASP A 466 -15.40 -10.31 24.40
C ASP A 466 -16.81 -9.71 24.50
N LYS A 467 -16.82 -8.51 25.11
CA LYS A 467 -17.64 -7.35 24.71
C LYS A 467 -17.38 -6.17 25.64
N LEU A 468 -16.46 -5.30 25.24
CA LEU A 468 -16.29 -3.98 25.86
C LEU A 468 -17.29 -3.00 25.25
N ILE A 469 -18.53 -3.07 25.66
CA ILE A 469 -19.48 -1.95 25.69
C ILE A 469 -20.22 -2.09 27.01
N GLY A 470 -19.62 -1.56 28.08
CA GLY A 470 -20.23 -1.48 29.38
C GLY A 470 -20.82 -0.09 29.60
N SER A 471 -22.13 0.01 29.73
CA SER A 471 -22.77 1.14 30.39
C SER A 471 -22.20 1.26 31.81
N ILE A 472 -21.53 2.36 32.11
CA ILE A 472 -21.01 2.63 33.46
C ILE A 472 -22.15 3.18 34.30
N GLU A 473 -22.56 2.43 35.33
CA GLU A 473 -23.44 2.96 36.35
C GLU A 473 -22.74 4.03 37.18
N THR A 474 -23.23 5.26 37.13
CA THR A 474 -22.75 6.39 37.94
C THR A 474 -23.25 6.29 39.37
N GLY A 475 -22.51 5.61 40.23
CA GLY A 475 -22.50 5.87 41.68
C GLY A 475 -21.28 6.71 41.99
N ASP A 476 -21.26 7.42 43.14
CA ASP A 476 -20.26 8.44 43.54
C ASP A 476 -18.75 8.13 43.33
N ARG A 477 -18.40 6.98 42.74
CA ARG A 477 -17.06 6.57 42.34
C ARG A 477 -17.14 5.62 41.14
N ALA A 478 -17.02 6.15 39.93
CA ALA A 478 -16.83 5.31 38.73
C ALA A 478 -15.32 4.98 38.59
N LYS A 479 -15.00 3.70 38.67
CA LYS A 479 -13.66 3.20 38.33
C LYS A 479 -13.61 2.81 36.84
N ILE A 480 -12.94 3.59 36.06
CA ILE A 480 -12.66 3.24 34.66
C ILE A 480 -11.34 2.45 34.64
N TRP A 481 -11.41 1.19 34.23
CA TRP A 481 -10.22 0.38 34.04
C TRP A 481 -9.65 0.64 32.65
N LEU A 482 -8.54 1.35 32.61
CA LEU A 482 -7.82 1.64 31.40
C LEU A 482 -6.74 0.57 31.19
N PHE A 483 -6.86 -0.19 30.12
CA PHE A 483 -5.82 -1.12 29.71
C PHE A 483 -4.94 -0.44 28.65
N VAL A 484 -3.80 0.08 29.04
CA VAL A 484 -2.77 0.53 28.10
C VAL A 484 -1.74 -0.58 28.00
N LEU A 485 -1.70 -1.27 26.87
CA LEU A 485 -0.61 -2.20 26.56
C LEU A 485 0.63 -1.36 26.20
N LEU A 486 1.48 -1.12 27.17
CA LEU A 486 2.81 -0.56 26.97
C LEU A 486 3.72 -1.68 26.46
N GLY A 487 4.15 -1.58 25.22
CA GLY A 487 5.24 -2.40 24.70
C GLY A 487 6.47 -2.23 25.59
N LEU A 488 7.12 -3.34 25.89
CA LEU A 488 8.24 -3.48 26.82
C LEU A 488 9.42 -2.54 26.47
N SER A 489 9.51 -1.41 27.17
CA SER A 489 10.79 -0.79 27.45
C SER A 489 10.70 -0.06 28.81
N ALA A 490 11.71 -0.26 29.63
CA ALA A 490 11.80 0.07 31.05
C ALA A 490 11.30 1.47 31.44
N ALA A 491 10.47 1.50 32.48
CA ALA A 491 10.18 2.62 33.36
C ALA A 491 9.86 3.97 32.68
N GLY A 492 8.64 4.14 32.21
CA GLY A 492 8.09 5.44 31.80
C GLY A 492 6.99 5.93 32.72
N ILE A 493 6.92 7.23 32.94
CA ILE A 493 5.81 7.89 33.66
C ILE A 493 4.74 8.18 32.61
N GLY A 494 3.58 7.54 32.74
CA GLY A 494 2.44 7.78 31.84
C GLY A 494 1.49 8.86 32.38
N ALA A 495 1.01 9.74 31.51
CA ALA A 495 -0.06 10.68 31.80
C ALA A 495 -1.27 10.39 30.92
N VAL A 496 -2.47 10.33 31.49
CA VAL A 496 -3.73 10.23 30.75
C VAL A 496 -4.43 11.57 30.76
N THR A 497 -4.73 12.11 29.59
CA THR A 497 -5.49 13.35 29.46
C THR A 497 -6.93 13.01 29.11
N VAL A 498 -7.87 13.42 29.95
CA VAL A 498 -9.30 13.26 29.68
C VAL A 498 -9.92 14.62 29.38
N ILE A 499 -10.66 14.70 28.31
CA ILE A 499 -11.19 15.92 27.75
C ILE A 499 -12.71 15.80 27.67
N LYS A 500 -13.42 16.88 27.94
CA LYS A 500 -14.84 16.96 27.77
C LYS A 500 -15.18 17.29 26.31
N LYS A 501 -15.98 16.45 25.68
CA LYS A 501 -16.57 16.73 24.38
C LYS A 501 -17.62 17.84 24.53
N LYS A 502 -17.52 18.89 23.75
CA LYS A 502 -18.53 19.94 23.72
C LYS A 502 -19.35 19.75 22.44
N GLU A 503 -20.64 19.52 22.59
CA GLU A 503 -21.54 19.64 21.45
C GLU A 503 -21.44 21.06 20.90
N ALA A 504 -21.22 21.15 19.58
CA ALA A 504 -21.18 22.41 18.85
C ALA A 504 -22.59 22.89 18.58
#